data_168c29c716cffee49c78f86f87d9003f
#
_entry.id   168c29c716cffee49c78f86f87d9003f
#
_cell.length_a   1.000
_cell.length_b   1.000
_cell.length_c   1.000
_cell.angle_alpha   90.00
_cell.angle_beta   90.00
_cell.angle_gamma   90.00
#
_symmetry.space_group_name_H-M   'P 1'
#
loop_
_entity.id
_entity.type
_entity.pdbx_description
1 polymer ?
#
loop_
_entity_poly.entity_id
_entity_poly.type
_entity_poly.pdbx_seq_one_letter_code
_entity_poly.pdbx_strand_id
1 'polypeptide(L)'
;FVGAIGMIAGFTCLTLIPLAQATAISFSQPLFITIGATIFLGEIIKARRIAAIIVGIIGMLIIVQPGFNGLSFGIMLAIISALALSVNALIVKKLTLTDTPHAIIIWMVVMLIPITLIPAIPVWEWPSLEAWLYLWGIAILGTLAHFSWTKSYALADITSLEPIGFIKLPIMALLGWMIFTEIPGTWTWVGGLIIFMSTIYISQREAKASNSLKPNDGFQEPKL
;
A
#
# COMPACT_ATOMS: atom_id res chain seq x y z
N PHE A 1 11.28 -4.63 10.61
CA PHE A 1 10.79 -6.02 10.60
C PHE A 1 9.47 -6.14 9.84
N VAL A 2 8.41 -5.42 10.21
CA VAL A 2 7.09 -5.54 9.58
C VAL A 2 7.14 -5.21 8.09
N GLY A 3 7.82 -4.14 7.71
CA GLY A 3 8.03 -3.79 6.31
C GLY A 3 8.79 -4.86 5.52
N ALA A 4 9.77 -5.52 6.14
CA ALA A 4 10.52 -6.62 5.53
C ALA A 4 9.61 -7.84 5.27
N ILE A 5 8.76 -8.22 6.22
CA ILE A 5 7.78 -9.29 6.04
C ILE A 5 6.86 -8.96 4.87
N GLY A 6 6.31 -7.73 4.84
CA GLY A 6 5.45 -7.27 3.77
C GLY A 6 6.12 -7.28 2.40
N MET A 7 7.39 -6.87 2.34
CA MET A 7 8.18 -6.86 1.11
C MET A 7 8.48 -8.28 0.62
N ILE A 8 8.98 -9.16 1.49
CA ILE A 8 9.30 -10.55 1.12
C ILE A 8 8.03 -11.27 0.65
N ALA A 9 6.93 -11.17 1.42
CA ALA A 9 5.66 -11.76 1.02
C ALA A 9 5.14 -11.18 -0.29
N GLY A 10 5.29 -9.86 -0.50
CA GLY A 10 4.88 -9.16 -1.71
C GLY A 10 5.65 -9.62 -2.94
N PHE A 11 6.98 -9.66 -2.89
CA PHE A 11 7.78 -10.14 -4.02
C PHE A 11 7.55 -11.63 -4.29
N THR A 12 7.43 -12.44 -3.26
CA THR A 12 7.15 -13.87 -3.43
C THR A 12 5.77 -14.11 -4.03
N CYS A 13 4.75 -13.33 -3.66
CA CYS A 13 3.42 -13.51 -4.25
C CYS A 13 3.41 -13.21 -5.76
N LEU A 14 4.23 -12.25 -6.24
CA LEU A 14 4.34 -11.90 -7.66
C LEU A 14 4.93 -13.03 -8.52
N THR A 15 5.63 -13.99 -7.93
CA THR A 15 6.10 -15.19 -8.63
C THR A 15 5.04 -16.31 -8.68
N LEU A 16 3.95 -16.19 -7.92
CA LEU A 16 2.96 -17.25 -7.72
C LEU A 16 1.58 -16.91 -8.27
N ILE A 17 1.25 -15.63 -8.42
CA ILE A 17 -0.05 -15.16 -8.94
C ILE A 17 0.15 -14.02 -9.95
N PRO A 18 -0.82 -13.82 -10.88
CA PRO A 18 -0.76 -12.75 -11.86
C PRO A 18 -0.58 -11.36 -11.24
N LEU A 19 0.23 -10.51 -11.91
CA LEU A 19 0.55 -9.16 -11.45
C LEU A 19 -0.69 -8.31 -11.17
N ALA A 20 -1.69 -8.38 -12.03
CA ALA A 20 -2.95 -7.66 -11.86
C ALA A 20 -3.72 -8.15 -10.62
N GLN A 21 -3.73 -9.45 -10.33
CA GLN A 21 -4.39 -10.02 -9.15
C GLN A 21 -3.67 -9.60 -7.87
N ALA A 22 -2.34 -9.71 -7.81
CA ALA A 22 -1.54 -9.24 -6.67
C ALA A 22 -1.76 -7.76 -6.40
N THR A 23 -1.78 -6.93 -7.46
CA THR A 23 -2.03 -5.50 -7.37
C THR A 23 -3.44 -5.20 -6.85
N ALA A 24 -4.47 -5.90 -7.35
CA ALA A 24 -5.84 -5.73 -6.89
C ALA A 24 -6.01 -6.08 -5.41
N ILE A 25 -5.36 -7.15 -4.93
CA ILE A 25 -5.34 -7.49 -3.50
C ILE A 25 -4.61 -6.39 -2.69
N SER A 26 -3.54 -5.81 -3.22
CA SER A 26 -2.82 -4.74 -2.54
C SER A 26 -3.68 -3.49 -2.28
N PHE A 27 -4.76 -3.27 -3.05
CA PHE A 27 -5.71 -2.18 -2.79
C PHE A 27 -6.58 -2.38 -1.54
N SER A 28 -6.48 -3.52 -0.87
CA SER A 28 -7.03 -3.67 0.48
C SER A 28 -6.19 -2.94 1.54
N GLN A 29 -4.97 -2.48 1.23
CA GLN A 29 -4.11 -1.74 2.18
C GLN A 29 -4.80 -0.52 2.80
N PRO A 30 -5.47 0.39 2.05
CA PRO A 30 -6.19 1.51 2.64
C PRO A 30 -7.26 1.10 3.65
N LEU A 31 -7.90 -0.06 3.46
CA LEU A 31 -8.88 -0.60 4.39
C LEU A 31 -8.19 -1.03 5.70
N PHE A 32 -7.07 -1.73 5.60
CA PHE A 32 -6.27 -2.14 6.74
C PHE A 32 -5.62 -0.95 7.45
N ILE A 33 -5.16 0.08 6.72
CA ILE A 33 -4.67 1.33 7.28
C ILE A 33 -5.78 2.02 8.10
N THR A 34 -6.99 2.09 7.56
CA THR A 34 -8.14 2.70 8.24
C THR A 34 -8.48 1.96 9.53
N ILE A 35 -8.52 0.63 9.52
CA ILE A 35 -8.73 -0.19 10.71
C ILE A 35 -7.60 0.01 11.72
N GLY A 36 -6.35 -0.05 11.22
CA GLY A 36 -5.16 0.13 12.06
C GLY A 36 -5.07 1.54 12.68
N ALA A 37 -5.41 2.59 11.95
CA ALA A 37 -5.43 3.96 12.46
C ALA A 37 -6.37 4.10 13.65
N THR A 38 -7.49 3.42 13.65
CA THR A 38 -8.41 3.39 14.78
C THR A 38 -7.80 2.71 16.01
N ILE A 39 -7.15 1.57 15.80
CA ILE A 39 -6.57 0.78 16.91
C ILE A 39 -5.33 1.49 17.46
N PHE A 40 -4.45 2.00 16.59
CA PHE A 40 -3.14 2.57 17.00
C PHE A 40 -3.18 4.07 17.30
N LEU A 41 -4.09 4.82 16.65
CA LEU A 41 -4.19 6.27 16.81
C LEU A 41 -5.42 6.69 17.63
N GLY A 42 -6.27 5.74 18.05
CA GLY A 42 -7.47 6.01 18.86
C GLY A 42 -8.56 6.77 18.10
N GLU A 43 -8.54 6.75 16.75
CA GLU A 43 -9.56 7.43 15.95
C GLU A 43 -10.92 6.74 16.08
N ILE A 44 -11.98 7.50 16.29
CA ILE A 44 -13.36 6.97 16.35
C ILE A 44 -13.86 6.68 14.94
N ILE A 45 -14.11 5.41 14.63
CA ILE A 45 -14.71 5.03 13.34
C ILE A 45 -16.21 5.33 13.36
N LYS A 46 -16.67 6.21 12.48
CA LYS A 46 -18.10 6.44 12.25
C LYS A 46 -18.71 5.23 11.50
N ALA A 47 -19.99 4.91 11.76
CA ALA A 47 -20.67 3.74 11.15
C ALA A 47 -20.55 3.68 9.60
N ARG A 48 -20.56 4.83 8.94
CA ARG A 48 -20.38 4.92 7.47
C ARG A 48 -19.00 4.45 7.01
N ARG A 49 -17.95 4.66 7.81
CA ARG A 49 -16.59 4.20 7.53
C ARG A 49 -16.54 2.68 7.69
N ILE A 50 -17.20 2.11 8.69
CA ILE A 50 -17.33 0.67 8.86
C ILE A 50 -18.03 0.05 7.65
N ALA A 51 -19.13 0.63 7.17
CA ALA A 51 -19.82 0.14 5.97
C ALA A 51 -18.91 0.13 4.73
N ALA A 52 -18.13 1.17 4.51
CA ALA A 52 -17.19 1.22 3.39
C ALA A 52 -16.06 0.18 3.53
N ILE A 53 -15.55 -0.08 4.74
CA ILE A 53 -14.58 -1.13 5.00
C ILE A 53 -15.17 -2.50 4.64
N ILE A 54 -16.41 -2.78 5.06
CA ILE A 54 -17.10 -4.04 4.75
C ILE A 54 -17.23 -4.22 3.23
N VAL A 55 -17.66 -3.17 2.51
CA VAL A 55 -17.78 -3.20 1.04
C VAL A 55 -16.41 -3.46 0.39
N GLY A 56 -15.34 -2.83 0.87
CA GLY A 56 -13.99 -3.06 0.38
C GLY A 56 -13.51 -4.51 0.63
N ILE A 57 -13.80 -5.08 1.80
CA ILE A 57 -13.51 -6.48 2.11
C ILE A 57 -14.28 -7.42 1.16
N ILE A 58 -15.54 -7.13 0.87
CA ILE A 58 -16.33 -7.90 -0.11
C ILE A 58 -15.64 -7.82 -1.49
N GLY A 59 -15.19 -6.66 -1.92
CA GLY A 59 -14.43 -6.51 -3.16
C GLY A 59 -13.15 -7.36 -3.19
N MET A 60 -12.41 -7.42 -2.09
CA MET A 60 -11.25 -8.31 -1.95
C MET A 60 -11.65 -9.79 -2.04
N LEU A 61 -12.71 -10.20 -1.39
CA LEU A 61 -13.20 -11.59 -1.44
C LEU A 61 -13.64 -11.99 -2.86
N ILE A 62 -14.21 -11.07 -3.63
CA ILE A 62 -14.56 -11.29 -5.04
C ILE A 62 -13.30 -11.58 -5.88
N ILE A 63 -12.18 -10.88 -5.62
CA ILE A 63 -10.90 -11.13 -6.31
C ILE A 63 -10.32 -12.48 -5.89
N VAL A 64 -10.33 -12.76 -4.60
CA VAL A 64 -9.71 -13.94 -4.00
C VAL A 64 -10.47 -15.21 -4.34
N GLN A 65 -11.81 -15.16 -4.46
CA GLN A 65 -12.69 -16.29 -4.75
C GLN A 65 -12.41 -17.55 -3.88
N PRO A 66 -12.50 -17.46 -2.55
CA PRO A 66 -12.00 -18.49 -1.63
C PRO A 66 -12.77 -19.83 -1.66
N GLY A 67 -13.63 -20.09 -2.60
CA GLY A 67 -14.44 -21.30 -2.65
C GLY A 67 -14.23 -22.22 -3.86
N PHE A 68 -13.62 -21.72 -4.94
CA PHE A 68 -13.52 -22.48 -6.20
C PHE A 68 -12.22 -23.27 -6.36
N ASN A 69 -11.09 -22.76 -5.85
CA ASN A 69 -9.78 -23.43 -5.95
C ASN A 69 -9.00 -23.42 -4.62
N GLY A 70 -9.64 -23.06 -3.52
CA GLY A 70 -8.97 -22.81 -2.24
C GLY A 70 -8.15 -21.52 -2.24
N LEU A 71 -7.66 -21.13 -1.07
CA LEU A 71 -6.71 -20.04 -0.94
C LEU A 71 -5.35 -20.52 -1.42
N SER A 72 -4.91 -20.08 -2.61
CA SER A 72 -3.57 -20.40 -3.07
C SER A 72 -2.54 -19.74 -2.14
N PHE A 73 -1.37 -20.36 -2.01
CA PHE A 73 -0.28 -19.82 -1.19
C PHE A 73 0.11 -18.41 -1.62
N GLY A 74 0.09 -18.10 -2.94
CA GLY A 74 0.36 -16.77 -3.46
C GLY A 74 -0.67 -15.72 -3.02
N ILE A 75 -1.96 -16.06 -2.98
CA ILE A 75 -3.02 -15.18 -2.47
C ILE A 75 -2.83 -14.91 -0.97
N MET A 76 -2.49 -15.94 -0.17
CA MET A 76 -2.21 -15.77 1.25
C MET A 76 -1.04 -14.80 1.46
N LEU A 77 0.04 -14.95 0.70
CA LEU A 77 1.19 -14.03 0.75
C LEU A 77 0.82 -12.61 0.34
N ALA A 78 -0.05 -12.42 -0.67
CA ALA A 78 -0.54 -11.11 -1.07
C ALA A 78 -1.31 -10.41 0.06
N ILE A 79 -2.17 -11.15 0.77
CA ILE A 79 -2.93 -10.62 1.92
C ILE A 79 -1.99 -10.28 3.09
N ILE A 80 -1.05 -11.16 3.41
CA ILE A 80 -0.03 -10.93 4.45
C ILE A 80 0.80 -9.69 4.10
N SER A 81 1.20 -9.54 2.84
CA SER A 81 1.91 -8.37 2.35
C SER A 81 1.09 -7.09 2.54
N ALA A 82 -0.18 -7.10 2.12
CA ALA A 82 -1.06 -5.95 2.27
C ALA A 82 -1.25 -5.54 3.73
N LEU A 83 -1.43 -6.49 4.65
CA LEU A 83 -1.52 -6.24 6.09
C LEU A 83 -0.22 -5.67 6.65
N ALA A 84 0.91 -6.33 6.38
CA ALA A 84 2.21 -5.91 6.91
C ALA A 84 2.61 -4.52 6.40
N LEU A 85 2.41 -4.23 5.12
CA LEU A 85 2.69 -2.92 4.55
C LEU A 85 1.76 -1.83 5.09
N SER A 86 0.50 -2.17 5.40
CA SER A 86 -0.42 -1.24 6.06
C SER A 86 0.05 -0.86 7.47
N VAL A 87 0.47 -1.84 8.26
CA VAL A 87 1.05 -1.59 9.59
C VAL A 87 2.34 -0.77 9.46
N ASN A 88 3.20 -1.11 8.48
CA ASN A 88 4.42 -0.34 8.21
C ASN A 88 4.11 1.12 7.86
N ALA A 89 3.10 1.39 7.03
CA ALA A 89 2.69 2.75 6.67
C ALA A 89 2.26 3.56 7.90
N LEU A 90 1.50 2.96 8.83
CA LEU A 90 1.11 3.59 10.08
C LEU A 90 2.31 3.89 10.99
N ILE A 91 3.27 2.97 11.07
CA ILE A 91 4.52 3.17 11.82
C ILE A 91 5.31 4.32 11.19
N VAL A 92 5.49 4.33 9.87
CA VAL A 92 6.19 5.41 9.15
C VAL A 92 5.48 6.73 9.39
N LYS A 93 4.15 6.79 9.27
CA LYS A 93 3.38 8.02 9.57
C LYS A 93 3.64 8.51 10.99
N LYS A 94 3.66 7.63 11.97
CA LYS A 94 3.97 8.00 13.36
C LYS A 94 5.39 8.53 13.51
N LEU A 95 6.36 7.91 12.85
CA LEU A 95 7.77 8.34 12.88
C LEU A 95 7.97 9.71 12.21
N THR A 96 7.19 10.07 11.19
CA THR A 96 7.31 11.40 10.56
C THR A 96 6.92 12.56 11.48
N LEU A 97 6.35 12.29 12.65
CA LEU A 97 6.07 13.30 13.68
C LEU A 97 7.32 13.67 14.49
N THR A 98 8.32 12.78 14.56
CA THR A 98 9.54 12.95 15.39
C THR A 98 10.81 13.00 14.57
N ASP A 99 10.84 12.33 13.42
CA ASP A 99 12.02 12.11 12.62
C ASP A 99 11.87 12.70 11.21
N THR A 100 13.01 13.04 10.61
CA THR A 100 13.01 13.51 9.21
C THR A 100 12.81 12.35 8.24
N PRO A 101 12.16 12.56 7.08
CA PRO A 101 11.99 11.52 6.07
C PRO A 101 13.30 10.82 5.64
N HIS A 102 14.39 11.58 5.58
CA HIS A 102 15.71 11.04 5.26
C HIS A 102 16.20 10.03 6.31
N ALA A 103 16.09 10.39 7.60
CA ALA A 103 16.49 9.50 8.69
C ALA A 103 15.67 8.21 8.70
N ILE A 104 14.35 8.31 8.51
CA ILE A 104 13.45 7.15 8.45
C ILE A 104 13.88 6.19 7.34
N ILE A 105 14.17 6.70 6.14
CA ILE A 105 14.55 5.87 4.99
C ILE A 105 15.91 5.23 5.20
N ILE A 106 16.91 6.00 5.66
CA ILE A 106 18.26 5.47 5.93
C ILE A 106 18.17 4.31 6.91
N TRP A 107 17.51 4.51 8.05
CA TRP A 107 17.36 3.46 9.04
C TRP A 107 16.55 2.27 8.52
N MET A 108 15.50 2.50 7.72
CA MET A 108 14.73 1.44 7.09
C MET A 108 15.61 0.59 6.18
N VAL A 109 16.43 1.20 5.31
CA VAL A 109 17.33 0.49 4.40
C VAL A 109 18.42 -0.26 5.17
N VAL A 110 19.09 0.40 6.12
CA VAL A 110 20.15 -0.22 6.93
C VAL A 110 19.65 -1.44 7.69
N MET A 111 18.45 -1.35 8.28
CA MET A 111 17.88 -2.50 9.00
C MET A 111 17.36 -3.59 8.06
N LEU A 112 16.96 -3.24 6.83
CA LEU A 112 16.46 -4.19 5.86
C LEU A 112 17.58 -5.10 5.31
N ILE A 113 18.81 -4.57 5.15
CA ILE A 113 19.95 -5.31 4.61
C ILE A 113 20.20 -6.64 5.36
N PRO A 114 20.44 -6.67 6.69
CA PRO A 114 20.68 -7.93 7.37
C PRO A 114 19.47 -8.88 7.36
N ILE A 115 18.25 -8.33 7.42
CA ILE A 115 17.02 -9.13 7.43
C ILE A 115 16.82 -9.88 6.10
N THR A 116 17.18 -9.26 4.98
CA THR A 116 17.04 -9.88 3.65
C THR A 116 18.28 -10.68 3.27
N LEU A 117 19.45 -10.29 3.73
CA LEU A 117 20.71 -10.98 3.42
C LEU A 117 20.77 -12.38 4.05
N ILE A 118 20.36 -12.53 5.30
CA ILE A 118 20.43 -13.83 6.02
C ILE A 118 19.71 -14.95 5.25
N PRO A 119 18.43 -14.79 4.82
CA PRO A 119 17.77 -15.84 4.04
C PRO A 119 18.29 -15.95 2.60
N ALA A 120 18.97 -14.94 2.07
CA ALA A 120 19.51 -14.97 0.72
C ALA A 120 20.83 -15.79 0.64
N ILE A 121 21.63 -15.86 1.71
CA ILE A 121 22.93 -16.55 1.71
C ILE A 121 22.85 -17.98 1.17
N PRO A 122 21.94 -18.85 1.62
CA PRO A 122 21.91 -20.26 1.19
C PRO A 122 21.49 -20.45 -0.27
N VAL A 123 20.84 -19.46 -0.88
CA VAL A 123 20.35 -19.49 -2.27
C VAL A 123 21.04 -18.44 -3.14
N TRP A 124 22.20 -17.94 -2.68
CA TRP A 124 22.90 -16.86 -3.36
C TRP A 124 23.45 -17.29 -4.69
N GLU A 125 23.02 -16.63 -5.73
CA GLU A 125 23.58 -16.72 -7.10
C GLU A 125 24.06 -15.34 -7.53
N TRP A 126 25.22 -15.29 -8.21
CA TRP A 126 25.70 -14.03 -8.75
C TRP A 126 24.85 -13.60 -9.94
N PRO A 127 24.28 -12.39 -9.91
CA PRO A 127 23.48 -11.89 -11.02
C PRO A 127 24.28 -11.79 -12.31
N SER A 128 23.63 -12.09 -13.45
CA SER A 128 24.20 -11.81 -14.77
C SER A 128 24.38 -10.30 -14.97
N LEU A 129 25.19 -9.90 -15.96
CA LEU A 129 25.38 -8.48 -16.27
C LEU A 129 24.05 -7.78 -16.60
N GLU A 130 23.15 -8.47 -17.30
CA GLU A 130 21.81 -7.97 -17.61
C GLU A 130 20.95 -7.81 -16.35
N ALA A 131 20.99 -8.80 -15.46
CA ALA A 131 20.26 -8.71 -14.18
C ALA A 131 20.74 -7.53 -13.32
N TRP A 132 22.03 -7.19 -13.35
CA TRP A 132 22.56 -6.02 -12.67
C TRP A 132 21.92 -4.72 -13.13
N LEU A 133 21.63 -4.55 -14.42
CA LEU A 133 20.94 -3.36 -14.93
C LEU A 133 19.54 -3.23 -14.33
N TYR A 134 18.78 -4.34 -14.28
CA TYR A 134 17.43 -4.34 -13.67
C TYR A 134 17.50 -4.09 -12.16
N LEU A 135 18.46 -4.68 -11.46
CA LEU A 135 18.65 -4.49 -10.02
C LEU A 135 18.97 -3.03 -9.68
N TRP A 136 19.84 -2.36 -10.45
CA TRP A 136 20.12 -0.94 -10.30
C TRP A 136 18.87 -0.08 -10.57
N GLY A 137 18.11 -0.40 -11.62
CA GLY A 137 16.84 0.26 -11.92
C GLY A 137 15.85 0.16 -10.75
N ILE A 138 15.65 -1.04 -10.22
CA ILE A 138 14.77 -1.28 -9.06
C ILE A 138 15.27 -0.52 -7.83
N ALA A 139 16.57 -0.54 -7.55
CA ALA A 139 17.15 0.12 -6.39
C ALA A 139 16.95 1.66 -6.45
N ILE A 140 17.23 2.28 -7.60
CA ILE A 140 17.07 3.73 -7.78
C ILE A 140 15.60 4.13 -7.72
N LEU A 141 14.75 3.49 -8.54
CA LEU A 141 13.32 3.81 -8.61
C LEU A 141 12.60 3.50 -7.29
N GLY A 142 12.95 2.38 -6.64
CA GLY A 142 12.41 2.01 -5.35
C GLY A 142 12.78 3.01 -4.25
N THR A 143 14.04 3.45 -4.21
CA THR A 143 14.48 4.47 -3.24
C THR A 143 13.78 5.81 -3.47
N LEU A 144 13.65 6.26 -4.72
CA LEU A 144 12.90 7.47 -5.06
C LEU A 144 11.42 7.37 -4.69
N ALA A 145 10.81 6.21 -4.94
CA ALA A 145 9.43 5.96 -4.57
C ALA A 145 9.24 6.00 -3.05
N HIS A 146 10.09 5.32 -2.28
CA HIS A 146 10.04 5.34 -0.82
C HIS A 146 10.27 6.75 -0.26
N PHE A 147 11.20 7.50 -0.82
CA PHE A 147 11.45 8.88 -0.43
C PHE A 147 10.23 9.78 -0.67
N SER A 148 9.66 9.72 -1.89
CA SER A 148 8.48 10.50 -2.25
C SER A 148 7.28 10.13 -1.37
N TRP A 149 7.08 8.85 -1.09
CA TRP A 149 6.00 8.36 -0.25
C TRP A 149 6.14 8.81 1.20
N THR A 150 7.33 8.64 1.79
CA THR A 150 7.61 9.07 3.18
C THR A 150 7.48 10.59 3.32
N LYS A 151 7.95 11.35 2.33
CA LYS A 151 7.81 12.81 2.30
C LYS A 151 6.33 13.23 2.18
N SER A 152 5.55 12.53 1.39
CA SER A 152 4.10 12.76 1.29
C SER A 152 3.40 12.55 2.63
N TYR A 153 3.76 11.50 3.37
CA TYR A 153 3.22 11.25 4.71
C TYR A 153 3.59 12.32 5.73
N ALA A 154 4.74 12.97 5.58
CA ALA A 154 5.11 14.11 6.43
C ALA A 154 4.28 15.37 6.12
N LEU A 155 3.85 15.56 4.87
CA LEU A 155 3.19 16.78 4.40
C LEU A 155 1.66 16.73 4.44
N ALA A 156 1.05 15.52 4.39
CA ALA A 156 -0.40 15.35 4.28
C ALA A 156 -0.89 14.18 5.13
N ASP A 157 -2.20 14.16 5.37
CA ASP A 157 -2.85 13.03 6.03
C ASP A 157 -2.80 11.80 5.13
N ILE A 158 -2.46 10.66 5.74
CA ILE A 158 -2.27 9.39 5.02
C ILE A 158 -3.52 9.01 4.21
N THR A 159 -4.70 9.23 4.78
CA THR A 159 -5.99 8.92 4.18
C THR A 159 -6.33 9.75 2.94
N SER A 160 -5.78 10.97 2.82
CA SER A 160 -5.95 11.81 1.62
C SER A 160 -5.06 11.41 0.46
N LEU A 161 -3.95 10.70 0.75
CA LEU A 161 -2.98 10.25 -0.26
C LEU A 161 -3.36 8.90 -0.88
N GLU A 162 -4.09 8.06 -0.16
CA GLU A 162 -4.44 6.71 -0.59
C GLU A 162 -5.16 6.63 -1.96
N PRO A 163 -6.11 7.55 -2.30
CA PRO A 163 -6.77 7.52 -3.61
C PRO A 163 -5.82 7.69 -4.79
N ILE A 164 -4.71 8.42 -4.61
CA ILE A 164 -3.71 8.62 -5.66
C ILE A 164 -3.05 7.29 -6.02
N GLY A 165 -2.89 6.39 -5.04
CA GLY A 165 -2.33 5.06 -5.24
C GLY A 165 -3.12 4.19 -6.24
N PHE A 166 -4.40 4.49 -6.51
CA PHE A 166 -5.21 3.70 -7.45
C PHE A 166 -4.82 3.86 -8.92
N ILE A 167 -4.07 4.90 -9.28
CA ILE A 167 -3.44 5.02 -10.61
C ILE A 167 -2.55 3.81 -10.91
N LYS A 168 -2.04 3.16 -9.88
CA LYS A 168 -1.24 1.94 -9.98
C LYS A 168 -1.99 0.78 -10.66
N LEU A 169 -3.32 0.63 -10.49
CA LEU A 169 -4.08 -0.49 -11.06
C LEU A 169 -4.05 -0.52 -12.60
N PRO A 170 -4.49 0.53 -13.32
CA PRO A 170 -4.44 0.51 -14.76
C PRO A 170 -3.00 0.40 -15.30
N ILE A 171 -2.03 1.00 -14.62
CA ILE A 171 -0.62 0.90 -15.02
C ILE A 171 -0.13 -0.56 -14.87
N MET A 172 -0.41 -1.22 -13.75
CA MET A 172 0.01 -2.61 -13.53
C MET A 172 -0.75 -3.60 -14.42
N ALA A 173 -2.02 -3.35 -14.71
CA ALA A 173 -2.78 -4.16 -15.68
C ALA A 173 -2.18 -4.04 -17.08
N LEU A 174 -1.82 -2.81 -17.51
CA LEU A 174 -1.16 -2.57 -18.80
C LEU A 174 0.21 -3.24 -18.87
N LEU A 175 1.04 -3.08 -17.84
CA LEU A 175 2.37 -3.71 -17.77
C LEU A 175 2.27 -5.24 -17.72
N GLY A 176 1.32 -5.80 -16.98
CA GLY A 176 1.06 -7.25 -16.95
C GLY A 176 0.69 -7.79 -18.33
N TRP A 177 -0.14 -7.05 -19.06
CA TRP A 177 -0.48 -7.41 -20.43
C TRP A 177 0.70 -7.28 -21.41
N MET A 178 1.44 -6.17 -21.34
CA MET A 178 2.54 -5.89 -22.31
C MET A 178 3.76 -6.77 -22.08
N ILE A 179 4.11 -7.07 -20.82
CA ILE A 179 5.38 -7.76 -20.48
C ILE A 179 5.14 -9.26 -20.29
N PHE A 180 4.05 -9.62 -19.62
CA PHE A 180 3.76 -11.00 -19.22
C PHE A 180 2.63 -11.64 -20.03
N THR A 181 2.00 -10.89 -20.98
CA THR A 181 0.82 -11.34 -21.75
C THR A 181 -0.36 -11.79 -20.85
N GLU A 182 -0.40 -11.27 -19.61
CA GLU A 182 -1.45 -11.56 -18.65
C GLU A 182 -2.70 -10.73 -18.94
N ILE A 183 -3.85 -11.39 -19.09
CA ILE A 183 -5.14 -10.72 -19.19
C ILE A 183 -5.82 -10.81 -17.81
N PRO A 184 -6.07 -9.67 -17.12
CA PRO A 184 -6.75 -9.69 -15.83
C PRO A 184 -8.12 -10.33 -15.95
N GLY A 185 -8.43 -11.25 -15.05
CA GLY A 185 -9.74 -11.89 -15.01
C GLY A 185 -10.87 -10.88 -14.73
N THR A 186 -12.07 -11.15 -15.21
CA THR A 186 -13.25 -10.29 -15.01
C THR A 186 -13.49 -9.97 -13.53
N TRP A 187 -13.32 -10.95 -12.66
CA TRP A 187 -13.50 -10.78 -11.21
C TRP A 187 -12.45 -9.89 -10.56
N THR A 188 -11.23 -9.82 -11.13
CA THR A 188 -10.19 -8.89 -10.70
C THR A 188 -10.61 -7.44 -10.96
N TRP A 189 -11.25 -7.17 -12.11
CA TRP A 189 -11.78 -5.85 -12.43
C TRP A 189 -12.97 -5.48 -11.56
N VAL A 190 -13.92 -6.40 -11.38
CA VAL A 190 -15.12 -6.16 -10.56
C VAL A 190 -14.74 -5.88 -9.11
N GLY A 191 -13.94 -6.76 -8.49
CA GLY A 191 -13.52 -6.58 -7.11
C GLY A 191 -12.60 -5.36 -6.92
N GLY A 192 -11.69 -5.09 -7.87
CA GLY A 192 -10.84 -3.91 -7.88
C GLY A 192 -11.65 -2.61 -7.93
N LEU A 193 -12.70 -2.54 -8.76
CA LEU A 193 -13.59 -1.38 -8.84
C LEU A 193 -14.36 -1.17 -7.51
N ILE A 194 -14.83 -2.24 -6.88
CA ILE A 194 -15.52 -2.17 -5.59
C ILE A 194 -14.59 -1.61 -4.50
N ILE A 195 -13.34 -2.11 -4.42
CA ILE A 195 -12.35 -1.61 -3.47
C ILE A 195 -12.04 -0.13 -3.75
N PHE A 196 -11.85 0.23 -5.02
CA PHE A 196 -11.59 1.60 -5.45
C PHE A 196 -12.69 2.57 -4.99
N MET A 197 -13.95 2.25 -5.29
CA MET A 197 -15.10 3.08 -4.90
C MET A 197 -15.22 3.19 -3.38
N SER A 198 -14.99 2.10 -2.65
CA SER A 198 -14.98 2.08 -1.19
C SER A 198 -13.91 3.01 -0.61
N THR A 199 -12.69 2.95 -1.13
CA THR A 199 -11.57 3.78 -0.65
C THR A 199 -11.78 5.26 -0.98
N ILE A 200 -12.25 5.59 -2.18
CA ILE A 200 -12.62 6.98 -2.52
C ILE A 200 -13.67 7.52 -1.54
N TYR A 201 -14.68 6.71 -1.24
CA TYR A 201 -15.73 7.13 -0.30
C TYR A 201 -15.17 7.45 1.09
N ILE A 202 -14.27 6.59 1.62
CA ILE A 202 -13.59 6.81 2.90
C ILE A 202 -12.81 8.12 2.84
N SER A 203 -11.94 8.26 1.86
CA SER A 203 -11.06 9.42 1.72
C SER A 203 -11.82 10.76 1.59
N GLN A 204 -12.85 10.82 0.76
CA GLN A 204 -13.67 12.04 0.62
C GLN A 204 -14.37 12.43 1.94
N ARG A 205 -14.77 11.46 2.73
CA ARG A 205 -15.43 11.71 4.02
C ARG A 205 -14.45 12.20 5.08
N GLU A 206 -13.23 11.71 5.07
CA GLU A 206 -12.17 12.15 5.98
C GLU A 206 -11.74 13.58 5.64
N ALA A 207 -11.53 13.89 4.37
CA ALA A 207 -11.23 15.25 3.94
C ALA A 207 -12.31 16.26 4.35
N LYS A 208 -13.60 15.88 4.25
CA LYS A 208 -14.70 16.74 4.74
C LYS A 208 -14.72 16.90 6.24
N ALA A 209 -14.41 15.85 7.00
CA ALA A 209 -14.35 15.90 8.45
C ALA A 209 -13.18 16.77 8.95
N SER A 210 -12.02 16.68 8.33
CA SER A 210 -10.85 17.52 8.63
C SER A 210 -11.13 18.99 8.36
N ASN A 211 -11.76 19.32 7.22
CA ASN A 211 -12.11 20.70 6.90
C ASN A 211 -13.17 21.31 7.83
N SER A 212 -14.04 20.50 8.40
CA SER A 212 -15.05 20.98 9.37
C SER A 212 -14.49 21.25 10.78
N LEU A 213 -13.27 20.75 11.05
CA LEU A 213 -12.57 20.96 12.33
C LEU A 213 -11.56 22.12 12.28
N LYS A 214 -11.26 22.68 11.10
CA LYS A 214 -10.47 23.91 11.01
C LYS A 214 -11.34 25.04 11.57
N PRO A 215 -10.90 25.78 12.63
CA PRO A 215 -11.59 26.96 13.08
C PRO A 215 -11.71 27.92 11.90
N ASN A 216 -12.86 28.55 11.78
CA ASN A 216 -13.08 29.64 10.83
C ASN A 216 -12.29 30.84 11.38
N ASP A 217 -10.97 30.86 11.19
CA ASP A 217 -10.11 31.99 11.53
C ASP A 217 -10.47 33.15 10.59
N GLY A 218 -11.63 33.73 10.89
CA GLY A 218 -12.02 35.04 10.42
C GLY A 218 -11.09 36.11 11.05
N PHE A 219 -9.81 36.03 10.80
CA PHE A 219 -8.91 37.18 10.92
C PHE A 219 -9.28 38.13 9.79
N GLN A 220 -10.27 38.99 10.07
CA GLN A 220 -10.40 40.24 9.34
C GLN A 220 -9.14 41.05 9.66
N GLU A 221 -8.29 41.23 8.64
CA GLU A 221 -7.21 42.23 8.72
C GLU A 221 -7.86 43.57 9.08
N PRO A 222 -7.36 44.28 10.11
CA PRO A 222 -7.80 45.64 10.39
C PRO A 222 -7.43 46.50 9.18
N LYS A 223 -8.44 47.04 8.51
CA LYS A 223 -8.26 48.09 7.51
C LYS A 223 -7.63 49.28 8.23
N LEU A 224 -6.34 49.52 7.99
CA LEU A 224 -5.65 50.82 8.20
C LEU A 224 -5.82 51.66 6.97
#